data_76a0ac0c854c9b8b877720b9e9430eb7
#
_entry.id   76a0ac0c854c9b8b877720b9e9430eb7
#
_cell.length_a   1.000
_cell.length_b   1.000
_cell.length_c   1.000
_cell.angle_alpha   90.00
_cell.angle_beta   90.00
_cell.angle_gamma   90.00
#
_symmetry.space_group_name_H-M   'P 1'
#
loop_
_entity.id
_entity.type
_entity.pdbx_description
1 polymer ?
#
loop_
_entity_poly.entity_id
_entity_poly.type
_entity_poly.pdbx_seq_one_letter_code
_entity_poly.pdbx_strand_id
1 'polypeptide(L)'
;GGSTITQQLIKLRVLSTEVSYKRKLQEAYLAIELEQEYEKDQILESYLNSIWLGGSNYGVKAAAMDYFGKELDELTLKECAMLAGITKSPSSYNPRSNYYTRNTPEVSEKRTARALYAMLENNYITKEEYDAALDETVQIVETSTGNSLYPMPYAVETVLADVESAFLQ
;
A
#
# COMPACT_ATOMS: atom_id res chain seq x y z
N GLY A 1 7.25 7.45 -11.86
CA GLY A 1 7.74 6.26 -12.51
C GLY A 1 6.60 5.39 -13.05
N GLY A 2 6.87 4.62 -14.08
CA GLY A 2 5.88 3.79 -14.78
C GLY A 2 5.93 2.29 -14.41
N SER A 3 6.35 1.95 -13.18
CA SER A 3 6.37 0.54 -12.76
C SER A 3 4.99 0.06 -12.36
N THR A 4 4.63 -1.16 -12.80
CA THR A 4 3.38 -1.82 -12.41
C THR A 4 3.41 -2.28 -10.95
N ILE A 5 2.24 -2.62 -10.39
CA ILE A 5 2.13 -3.23 -9.05
C ILE A 5 2.94 -4.52 -8.97
N THR A 6 2.88 -5.37 -10.00
CA THR A 6 3.65 -6.60 -10.08
C THR A 6 5.15 -6.34 -10.03
N GLN A 7 5.66 -5.37 -10.80
CA GLN A 7 7.07 -4.96 -10.75
C GLN A 7 7.47 -4.40 -9.39
N GLN A 8 6.59 -3.64 -8.74
CA GLN A 8 6.85 -3.13 -7.39
C GLN A 8 6.90 -4.25 -6.34
N LEU A 9 6.03 -5.25 -6.45
CA LEU A 9 6.05 -6.43 -5.57
C LEU A 9 7.36 -7.20 -5.70
N ILE A 10 7.82 -7.46 -6.92
CA ILE A 10 9.12 -8.12 -7.20
C ILE A 10 10.27 -7.32 -6.58
N LYS A 11 10.29 -6.03 -6.76
CA LYS A 11 11.31 -5.15 -6.17
C LYS A 11 11.32 -5.21 -4.64
N LEU A 12 10.16 -5.25 -4.01
CA LEU A 12 10.03 -5.28 -2.55
C LEU A 12 10.54 -6.59 -1.93
N ARG A 13 10.38 -7.70 -2.66
CA ARG A 13 10.52 -9.03 -2.07
C ARG A 13 11.73 -9.82 -2.55
N VAL A 14 12.17 -9.63 -3.78
CA VAL A 14 13.11 -10.52 -4.44
C VAL A 14 14.43 -9.83 -4.77
N LEU A 15 14.40 -8.58 -5.17
CA LEU A 15 15.56 -7.89 -5.73
C LEU A 15 16.27 -7.01 -4.69
N SER A 16 17.60 -6.91 -4.84
CA SER A 16 18.42 -6.00 -4.05
C SER A 16 18.04 -4.53 -4.29
N THR A 17 18.39 -3.66 -3.36
CA THR A 17 18.16 -2.22 -3.43
C THR A 17 19.06 -1.52 -4.46
N GLU A 18 20.02 -2.23 -5.06
CA GLU A 18 20.95 -1.68 -6.04
C GLU A 18 20.21 -1.25 -7.31
N VAL A 19 20.49 -0.03 -7.76
CA VAL A 19 19.89 0.54 -8.96
C VAL A 19 20.75 0.23 -10.16
N SER A 20 20.34 -0.72 -10.99
CA SER A 20 21.02 -1.08 -12.23
C SER A 20 20.04 -1.43 -13.35
N TYR A 21 20.45 -1.30 -14.59
CA TYR A 21 19.66 -1.75 -15.75
C TYR A 21 19.43 -3.27 -15.72
N LYS A 22 20.41 -4.04 -15.27
CA LYS A 22 20.30 -5.49 -15.11
C LYS A 22 19.17 -5.85 -14.15
N ARG A 23 19.14 -5.20 -12.97
CA ARG A 23 18.07 -5.38 -12.00
C ARG A 23 16.70 -5.03 -12.58
N LYS A 24 16.61 -3.96 -13.39
CA LYS A 24 15.34 -3.54 -14.00
C LYS A 24 14.83 -4.55 -15.05
N LEU A 25 15.73 -5.17 -15.80
CA LEU A 25 15.38 -6.25 -16.72
C LEU A 25 14.90 -7.51 -15.96
N GLN A 26 15.59 -7.86 -14.88
CA GLN A 26 15.15 -8.97 -14.02
C GLN A 26 13.79 -8.72 -13.40
N GLU A 27 13.54 -7.52 -12.92
CA GLU A 27 12.23 -7.09 -12.38
C GLU A 27 11.12 -7.26 -13.44
N ALA A 28 11.36 -6.82 -14.67
CA ALA A 28 10.38 -6.96 -15.76
C ALA A 28 10.12 -8.43 -16.14
N TYR A 29 11.17 -9.24 -16.23
CA TYR A 29 11.06 -10.65 -16.57
C TYR A 29 10.27 -11.43 -15.51
N LEU A 30 10.62 -11.28 -14.24
CA LEU A 30 9.93 -11.93 -13.12
C LEU A 30 8.47 -11.47 -12.98
N ALA A 31 8.20 -10.19 -13.29
CA ALA A 31 6.83 -9.69 -13.28
C ALA A 31 5.96 -10.38 -14.33
N ILE A 32 6.50 -10.65 -15.53
CA ILE A 32 5.79 -11.40 -16.58
C ILE A 32 5.51 -12.83 -16.12
N GLU A 33 6.50 -13.51 -15.54
CA GLU A 33 6.31 -14.88 -15.05
C GLU A 33 5.27 -14.95 -13.93
N LEU A 34 5.33 -14.01 -12.98
CA LEU A 34 4.37 -13.94 -11.89
C LEU A 34 2.94 -13.71 -12.40
N GLU A 35 2.76 -12.85 -13.40
CA GLU A 35 1.44 -12.61 -14.03
C GLU A 35 0.92 -13.79 -14.84
N GLN A 36 1.79 -14.71 -15.28
CA GLN A 36 1.38 -15.96 -15.95
C GLN A 36 0.92 -17.03 -14.96
N GLU A 37 1.49 -17.07 -13.77
CA GLU A 37 1.21 -18.12 -12.77
C GLU A 37 0.08 -17.75 -11.79
N TYR A 38 -0.11 -16.45 -11.54
CA TYR A 38 -1.04 -15.97 -10.50
C TYR A 38 -2.10 -15.04 -11.07
N GLU A 39 -3.30 -15.12 -10.50
CA GLU A 39 -4.40 -14.21 -10.79
C GLU A 39 -4.08 -12.78 -10.28
N LYS A 40 -4.66 -11.80 -10.95
CA LYS A 40 -4.46 -10.36 -10.62
C LYS A 40 -4.78 -10.04 -9.15
N ASP A 41 -5.84 -10.63 -8.61
CA ASP A 41 -6.26 -10.40 -7.23
C ASP A 41 -5.26 -10.99 -6.22
N GLN A 42 -4.64 -12.12 -6.53
CA GLN A 42 -3.59 -12.73 -5.72
C GLN A 42 -2.34 -11.85 -5.66
N ILE A 43 -1.94 -11.29 -6.80
CA ILE A 43 -0.81 -10.35 -6.89
C ILE A 43 -1.11 -9.07 -6.10
N LEU A 44 -2.33 -8.53 -6.25
CA LEU A 44 -2.76 -7.33 -5.54
C LEU A 44 -2.80 -7.55 -4.02
N GLU A 45 -3.32 -8.69 -3.57
CA GLU A 45 -3.33 -9.06 -2.15
C GLU A 45 -1.89 -9.14 -1.59
N SER A 46 -0.99 -9.79 -2.30
CA SER A 46 0.43 -9.88 -1.93
C SER A 46 1.09 -8.51 -1.85
N TYR A 47 0.80 -7.63 -2.80
CA TYR A 47 1.27 -6.25 -2.80
C TYR A 47 0.76 -5.47 -1.59
N LEU A 48 -0.56 -5.49 -1.33
CA LEU A 48 -1.19 -4.77 -0.23
C LEU A 48 -0.73 -5.26 1.14
N ASN A 49 -0.37 -6.55 1.27
CA ASN A 49 0.18 -7.11 2.50
C ASN A 49 1.69 -6.85 2.68
N SER A 50 2.35 -6.26 1.71
CA SER A 50 3.82 -6.12 1.68
C SER A 50 4.31 -4.68 1.68
N ILE A 51 3.54 -3.74 1.14
CA ILE A 51 4.00 -2.36 0.94
C ILE A 51 4.29 -1.65 2.26
N TRP A 52 5.34 -0.85 2.24
CA TRP A 52 5.63 0.04 3.35
C TRP A 52 4.72 1.27 3.34
N LEU A 53 4.06 1.52 4.46
CA LEU A 53 3.08 2.59 4.65
C LEU A 53 3.48 3.59 5.73
N GLY A 54 4.78 3.72 5.98
CA GLY A 54 5.35 4.66 6.95
C GLY A 54 5.53 4.05 8.34
N GLY A 55 6.47 4.60 9.10
CA GLY A 55 6.83 4.02 10.39
C GLY A 55 7.28 2.57 10.28
N SER A 56 6.77 1.72 11.14
CA SER A 56 6.99 0.26 11.13
C SER A 56 5.88 -0.51 10.37
N ASN A 57 5.02 0.19 9.62
CA ASN A 57 3.85 -0.41 8.99
C ASN A 57 4.17 -1.00 7.62
N TYR A 58 4.22 -2.30 7.53
CA TYR A 58 4.30 -3.07 6.30
C TYR A 58 2.95 -3.77 6.07
N GLY A 59 2.32 -3.45 4.95
CA GLY A 59 0.99 -3.91 4.60
C GLY A 59 -0.15 -3.07 5.16
N VAL A 60 -1.30 -3.14 4.47
CA VAL A 60 -2.48 -2.33 4.79
C VAL A 60 -3.12 -2.71 6.12
N LYS A 61 -3.05 -3.97 6.51
CA LYS A 61 -3.62 -4.46 7.77
C LYS A 61 -2.92 -3.84 8.98
N ALA A 62 -1.60 -3.85 8.97
CA ALA A 62 -0.80 -3.21 10.02
C ALA A 62 -1.03 -1.70 10.07
N ALA A 63 -1.05 -1.05 8.91
CA ALA A 63 -1.28 0.39 8.81
C ALA A 63 -2.68 0.80 9.28
N ALA A 64 -3.72 0.03 8.96
CA ALA A 64 -5.09 0.28 9.41
C ALA A 64 -5.19 0.23 10.95
N MET A 65 -4.59 -0.77 11.55
CA MET A 65 -4.58 -0.91 13.01
C MET A 65 -3.75 0.19 13.69
N ASP A 66 -2.59 0.50 13.15
CA ASP A 66 -1.69 1.51 13.74
C ASP A 66 -2.23 2.93 13.59
N TYR A 67 -2.72 3.31 12.41
CA TYR A 67 -3.18 4.68 12.16
C TYR A 67 -4.62 4.95 12.59
N PHE A 68 -5.50 3.96 12.48
CA PHE A 68 -6.94 4.14 12.75
C PHE A 68 -7.47 3.29 13.89
N GLY A 69 -6.71 2.32 14.39
CA GLY A 69 -7.17 1.38 15.42
C GLY A 69 -8.29 0.47 14.94
N LYS A 70 -8.30 0.13 13.65
CA LYS A 70 -9.36 -0.61 12.98
C LYS A 70 -8.84 -1.83 12.22
N GLU A 71 -9.68 -2.87 12.15
CA GLU A 71 -9.50 -3.94 11.17
C GLU A 71 -9.88 -3.44 9.77
N LEU A 72 -9.47 -4.16 8.72
CA LEU A 72 -9.68 -3.72 7.33
C LEU A 72 -11.15 -3.56 6.95
N ASP A 73 -12.02 -4.44 7.45
CA ASP A 73 -13.46 -4.41 7.20
C ASP A 73 -14.21 -3.27 7.92
N GLU A 74 -13.56 -2.63 8.88
CA GLU A 74 -14.10 -1.49 9.62
C GLU A 74 -13.72 -0.14 9.00
N LEU A 75 -12.82 -0.12 8.01
CA LEU A 75 -12.35 1.11 7.38
C LEU A 75 -13.44 1.81 6.58
N THR A 76 -13.49 3.13 6.72
CA THR A 76 -14.32 3.97 5.85
C THR A 76 -13.66 4.15 4.48
N LEU A 77 -14.42 4.64 3.51
CA LEU A 77 -13.90 4.96 2.19
C LEU A 77 -12.76 5.98 2.25
N LYS A 78 -12.88 7.01 3.10
CA LYS A 78 -11.82 8.01 3.27
C LYS A 78 -10.55 7.43 3.88
N GLU A 79 -10.68 6.55 4.85
CA GLU A 79 -9.54 5.86 5.47
C GLU A 79 -8.84 4.95 4.46
N CYS A 80 -9.57 4.20 3.65
CA CYS A 80 -9.01 3.41 2.54
C CYS A 80 -8.25 4.29 1.54
N ALA A 81 -8.82 5.43 1.14
CA ALA A 81 -8.19 6.38 0.23
C ALA A 81 -6.93 7.01 0.84
N MET A 82 -6.93 7.26 2.15
CA MET A 82 -5.75 7.75 2.87
C MET A 82 -4.62 6.73 2.83
N LEU A 83 -4.87 5.45 3.12
CA LEU A 83 -3.87 4.38 3.01
C LEU A 83 -3.31 4.27 1.59
N ALA A 84 -4.18 4.28 0.58
CA ALA A 84 -3.76 4.28 -0.82
C ALA A 84 -2.88 5.48 -1.17
N GLY A 85 -3.18 6.64 -0.61
CA GLY A 85 -2.43 7.87 -0.80
C GLY A 85 -1.00 7.81 -0.27
N ILE A 86 -0.77 7.10 0.84
CA ILE A 86 0.55 6.96 1.48
C ILE A 86 1.56 6.28 0.56
N THR A 87 1.13 5.34 -0.28
CA THR A 87 2.00 4.52 -1.14
C THR A 87 2.94 5.33 -2.02
N LYS A 88 2.56 6.53 -2.41
CA LYS A 88 3.37 7.40 -3.27
C LYS A 88 4.66 7.86 -2.60
N SER A 89 4.59 8.21 -1.33
CA SER A 89 5.72 8.66 -0.52
C SER A 89 5.39 8.47 0.97
N PRO A 90 5.66 7.28 1.53
CA PRO A 90 5.27 6.96 2.90
C PRO A 90 5.83 7.90 3.96
N SER A 91 7.04 8.43 3.72
CA SER A 91 7.62 9.42 4.64
C SER A 91 6.89 10.77 4.60
N SER A 92 6.46 11.21 3.41
CA SER A 92 5.80 12.51 3.24
C SER A 92 4.32 12.47 3.63
N TYR A 93 3.66 11.35 3.40
CA TYR A 93 2.22 11.18 3.59
C TYR A 93 1.87 10.34 4.82
N ASN A 94 2.81 10.12 5.74
CA ASN A 94 2.52 9.49 7.03
C ASN A 94 1.50 10.34 7.80
N PRO A 95 0.27 9.84 8.03
CA PRO A 95 -0.80 10.64 8.61
C PRO A 95 -0.49 11.05 10.05
N ARG A 96 0.03 10.13 10.89
CA ARG A 96 0.41 10.46 12.26
C ARG A 96 1.46 11.56 12.31
N SER A 97 2.49 11.47 11.49
CA SER A 97 3.53 12.49 11.39
C SER A 97 2.97 13.85 10.98
N ASN A 98 2.08 13.87 9.98
CA ASN A 98 1.48 15.10 9.49
C ASN A 98 0.51 15.73 10.50
N TYR A 99 -0.30 14.91 11.19
CA TYR A 99 -1.28 15.43 12.16
C TYR A 99 -0.64 15.88 13.47
N TYR A 100 0.33 15.13 14.00
CA TYR A 100 0.80 15.35 15.37
C TYR A 100 2.26 15.84 15.49
N THR A 101 3.12 15.52 14.52
CA THR A 101 4.54 15.90 14.60
C THR A 101 4.83 17.16 13.80
N ARG A 102 4.37 17.20 12.54
CA ARG A 102 4.63 18.33 11.62
C ARG A 102 3.57 19.41 11.71
N ASN A 103 2.42 19.09 12.27
CA ASN A 103 1.24 19.96 12.31
C ASN A 103 0.83 20.47 10.92
N THR A 104 0.81 19.58 9.95
CA THR A 104 0.44 19.82 8.55
C THR A 104 -0.58 18.78 8.06
N PRO A 105 -1.75 18.63 8.73
CA PRO A 105 -2.75 17.62 8.36
C PRO A 105 -3.26 17.79 6.93
N GLU A 106 -3.25 19.01 6.40
CA GLU A 106 -3.65 19.31 5.03
C GLU A 106 -2.83 18.57 3.96
N VAL A 107 -1.59 18.16 4.27
CA VAL A 107 -0.76 17.37 3.36
C VAL A 107 -1.37 15.99 3.15
N SER A 108 -1.80 15.32 4.23
CA SER A 108 -2.51 14.05 4.18
C SER A 108 -3.89 14.21 3.57
N GLU A 109 -4.65 15.24 3.95
CA GLU A 109 -6.00 15.51 3.46
C GLU A 109 -6.02 15.76 1.94
N LYS A 110 -5.13 16.58 1.41
CA LYS A 110 -5.00 16.81 -0.03
C LYS A 110 -4.63 15.55 -0.80
N ARG A 111 -3.75 14.72 -0.23
CA ARG A 111 -3.36 13.46 -0.85
C ARG A 111 -4.52 12.47 -0.88
N THR A 112 -5.28 12.39 0.21
CA THR A 112 -6.49 11.56 0.33
C THR A 112 -7.57 12.01 -0.66
N ALA A 113 -7.84 13.31 -0.76
CA ALA A 113 -8.78 13.86 -1.72
C ALA A 113 -8.40 13.52 -3.16
N ARG A 114 -7.12 13.49 -3.48
CA ARG A 114 -6.61 13.09 -4.78
C ARG A 114 -6.84 11.60 -5.09
N ALA A 115 -6.69 10.74 -4.08
CA ALA A 115 -7.02 9.32 -4.22
C ALA A 115 -8.52 9.11 -4.44
N LEU A 116 -9.37 9.78 -3.66
CA LEU A 116 -10.82 9.76 -3.84
C LEU A 116 -11.24 10.26 -5.22
N TYR A 117 -10.63 11.33 -5.70
CA TYR A 117 -10.91 11.86 -7.03
C TYR A 117 -10.56 10.86 -8.14
N ALA A 118 -9.42 10.19 -8.03
CA ALA A 118 -9.03 9.13 -8.96
C ALA A 118 -10.02 7.95 -8.94
N MET A 119 -10.56 7.59 -7.77
CA MET A 119 -11.60 6.56 -7.66
C MET A 119 -12.89 7.00 -8.36
N LEU A 120 -13.28 8.26 -8.23
CA LEU A 120 -14.44 8.83 -8.93
C LEU A 120 -14.24 8.86 -10.45
N GLU A 121 -13.09 9.35 -10.92
CA GLU A 121 -12.78 9.40 -12.37
C GLU A 121 -12.78 8.02 -13.03
N ASN A 122 -12.39 6.98 -12.30
CA ASN A 122 -12.37 5.60 -12.78
C ASN A 122 -13.68 4.83 -12.48
N ASN A 123 -14.74 5.51 -12.04
CA ASN A 123 -16.05 4.94 -11.75
C ASN A 123 -16.05 3.83 -10.67
N TYR A 124 -15.11 3.86 -9.74
CA TYR A 124 -15.09 2.96 -8.59
C TYR A 124 -16.03 3.41 -7.46
N ILE A 125 -16.30 4.72 -7.40
CA ILE A 125 -17.23 5.33 -6.45
C ILE A 125 -18.17 6.31 -7.17
N THR A 126 -19.33 6.57 -6.57
CA THR A 126 -20.27 7.58 -7.05
C THR A 126 -19.86 8.99 -6.61
N LYS A 127 -20.51 10.01 -7.21
CA LYS A 127 -20.29 11.40 -6.79
C LYS A 127 -20.76 11.63 -5.34
N GLU A 128 -21.85 11.00 -4.93
CA GLU A 128 -22.39 11.05 -3.59
C GLU A 128 -21.42 10.45 -2.56
N GLU A 129 -20.84 9.30 -2.87
CA GLU A 129 -19.81 8.66 -2.02
C GLU A 129 -18.55 9.51 -1.92
N TYR A 130 -18.14 10.12 -3.04
CA TYR A 130 -16.99 11.04 -3.05
C TYR A 130 -17.23 12.25 -2.15
N ASP A 131 -18.37 12.93 -2.30
CA ASP A 131 -18.70 14.11 -1.52
C ASP A 131 -18.81 13.78 -0.03
N ALA A 132 -19.47 12.68 0.32
CA ALA A 132 -19.58 12.21 1.70
C ALA A 132 -18.20 11.89 2.31
N ALA A 133 -17.32 11.25 1.54
CA ALA A 133 -15.96 10.93 2.00
C ALA A 133 -15.11 12.20 2.22
N LEU A 134 -15.26 13.23 1.37
CA LEU A 134 -14.56 14.50 1.58
C LEU A 134 -14.98 15.20 2.87
N ASP A 135 -16.25 15.12 3.23
CA ASP A 135 -16.81 15.76 4.43
C ASP A 135 -16.50 14.98 5.72
N GLU A 136 -16.09 13.71 5.61
CA GLU A 136 -15.75 12.88 6.75
C GLU A 136 -14.49 13.38 7.46
N THR A 137 -14.52 13.37 8.80
CA THR A 137 -13.34 13.62 9.64
C THR A 137 -12.69 12.28 10.03
N VAL A 138 -11.43 12.08 9.62
CA VAL A 138 -10.67 10.88 9.98
C VAL A 138 -10.01 11.08 11.35
N GLN A 139 -10.12 10.07 12.22
CA GLN A 139 -9.45 10.03 13.50
C GLN A 139 -8.14 9.26 13.37
N ILE A 140 -7.02 9.96 13.55
CA ILE A 140 -5.69 9.35 13.54
C ILE A 140 -5.26 9.05 14.97
N VAL A 141 -4.82 7.81 15.23
CA VAL A 141 -4.27 7.41 16.52
C VAL A 141 -2.93 8.14 16.75
N GLU A 142 -2.83 8.89 17.83
CA GLU A 142 -1.68 9.75 18.12
C GLU A 142 -0.41 8.94 18.44
N THR A 143 -0.55 7.86 19.21
CA THR A 143 0.58 7.05 19.66
C THR A 143 0.59 5.70 18.98
N SER A 144 1.71 5.36 18.33
CA SER A 144 1.89 4.03 17.74
C SER A 144 1.88 2.95 18.83
N THR A 145 1.11 1.91 18.62
CA THR A 145 1.10 0.75 19.52
C THR A 145 2.34 -0.13 19.37
N GLY A 146 3.21 0.17 18.41
CA GLY A 146 4.56 -0.40 18.27
C GLY A 146 4.64 -1.87 17.89
N ASN A 147 3.52 -2.56 17.74
CA ASN A 147 3.54 -4.02 17.68
C ASN A 147 2.44 -4.62 16.80
N SER A 148 2.46 -4.34 15.52
CA SER A 148 1.63 -5.11 14.60
C SER A 148 2.49 -5.91 13.62
N LEU A 149 3.18 -6.90 14.15
CA LEU A 149 3.64 -8.02 13.34
C LEU A 149 2.41 -8.88 13.03
N TYR A 150 1.65 -8.49 12.03
CA TYR A 150 0.69 -9.40 11.44
C TYR A 150 1.46 -10.40 10.59
N PRO A 151 1.38 -11.71 10.88
CA PRO A 151 2.00 -12.71 10.02
C PRO A 151 1.39 -12.61 8.62
N MET A 152 2.25 -12.72 7.60
CA MET A 152 1.77 -12.77 6.22
C MET A 152 0.83 -13.97 6.02
N PRO A 153 -0.26 -13.79 5.25
CA PRO A 153 -1.08 -14.91 4.85
C PRO A 153 -0.25 -15.97 4.12
N TYR A 154 -0.52 -17.25 4.40
CA TYR A 154 0.19 -18.40 3.79
C TYR A 154 0.27 -18.33 2.25
N ALA A 155 -0.80 -17.87 1.59
CA ALA A 155 -0.82 -17.70 0.14
C ALA A 155 0.25 -16.72 -0.38
N VAL A 156 0.56 -15.68 0.39
CA VAL A 156 1.60 -14.69 0.04
C VAL A 156 2.99 -15.30 0.20
N GLU A 157 3.22 -16.08 1.25
CA GLU A 157 4.50 -16.79 1.46
C GLU A 157 4.77 -17.79 0.34
N THR A 158 3.76 -18.49 -0.12
CA THR A 158 3.88 -19.45 -1.24
C THR A 158 4.27 -18.72 -2.54
N VAL A 159 3.58 -17.63 -2.88
CA VAL A 159 3.92 -16.81 -4.05
C VAL A 159 5.37 -16.31 -4.00
N LEU A 160 5.82 -15.89 -2.83
CA LEU A 160 7.18 -15.38 -2.65
C LEU A 160 8.22 -16.50 -2.75
N ALA A 161 7.96 -17.66 -2.18
CA ALA A 161 8.85 -18.82 -2.25
C ALA A 161 9.01 -19.32 -3.69
N ASP A 162 7.93 -19.32 -4.48
CA ASP A 162 7.95 -19.70 -5.89
C ASP A 162 8.77 -18.71 -6.73
N VAL A 163 8.63 -17.42 -6.48
CA VAL A 163 9.42 -16.38 -7.14
C VAL A 163 10.91 -16.48 -6.76
N GLU A 164 11.22 -16.68 -5.48
CA GLU A 164 12.60 -16.90 -5.02
C GLU A 164 13.23 -18.15 -5.62
N SER A 165 12.47 -19.24 -5.70
CA SER A 165 12.93 -20.51 -6.31
C SER A 165 13.22 -20.35 -7.81
N ALA A 166 12.39 -19.64 -8.54
CA ALA A 166 12.61 -19.35 -9.95
C ALA A 166 13.84 -18.46 -10.21
N PHE A 167 14.24 -17.67 -9.21
CA PHE A 167 15.41 -16.77 -9.32
C PHE A 167 16.74 -17.49 -9.08
N LEU A 168 16.74 -18.59 -8.30
CA LEU A 168 17.95 -19.35 -7.92
C LEU A 168 18.32 -20.44 -8.94
N GLN A 169 17.54 -20.61 -10.00
CA GLN A 169 17.84 -21.47 -11.15
C GLN A 169 18.42 -20.62 -12.29
#